data_da30cd28960e64b427cea95540bfdec0
#
_entry.id   da30cd28960e64b427cea95540bfdec0
#
_cell.length_a   1.000
_cell.length_b   1.000
_cell.length_c   1.000
_cell.angle_alpha   90.00
_cell.angle_beta   90.00
_cell.angle_gamma   90.00
#
_symmetry.space_group_name_H-M   'P 1'
#
loop_
_entity.id
_entity.type
_entity.pdbx_description
1 polymer ?
#
loop_
_entity_poly.entity_id
_entity_poly.type
_entity_poly.pdbx_seq_one_letter_code
_entity_poly.pdbx_strand_id
1 'polypeptide(L)'
;MPADLMDEPTRVLAIRHGETAWNVDTRIQGHLDIPLNDKGLWQASRVAAAVAEEGITAIYSSDLMRAYQTAEAISRATGVPIVSDTGLRERGFGEFEGFTYQEIAERWPEEAERWRKRDPEFAPRGAGESIRVFYDRCVAVATRLAAAHPGETIAMISHGGVMDCLYRAASRLDLAAPRSWLLGNASINRLLHTPGGFTLIGWSDTSHLEGGALDESNDRVGSAA
;
A
#
# COMPACT_ATOMS: atom_id res chain seq x y z
N MET A 1 8.73 -3.42 -31.46
CA MET A 1 8.15 -2.28 -30.76
C MET A 1 8.82 -1.01 -31.27
N PRO A 2 8.09 0.04 -31.66
CA PRO A 2 8.70 1.32 -32.04
C PRO A 2 9.48 1.89 -30.84
N ALA A 3 10.65 2.46 -31.08
CA ALA A 3 11.52 3.02 -30.03
C ALA A 3 10.84 4.15 -29.21
N ASP A 4 9.89 4.86 -29.79
CA ASP A 4 9.14 5.95 -29.13
C ASP A 4 8.24 5.48 -27.96
N LEU A 5 7.77 4.23 -27.94
CA LEU A 5 6.90 3.71 -26.87
C LEU A 5 7.68 3.33 -25.60
N MET A 6 8.99 3.14 -25.69
CA MET A 6 9.82 2.77 -24.53
C MET A 6 10.11 3.94 -23.58
N ASP A 7 9.89 5.17 -24.02
CA ASP A 7 10.09 6.39 -23.22
C ASP A 7 8.78 6.93 -22.60
N GLU A 8 7.62 6.36 -22.96
CA GLU A 8 6.36 6.78 -22.36
C GLU A 8 6.26 6.35 -20.90
N PRO A 9 5.89 7.27 -19.98
CA PRO A 9 5.84 6.93 -18.56
C PRO A 9 4.71 5.95 -18.25
N THR A 10 5.02 4.94 -17.43
CA THR A 10 3.99 4.08 -16.84
C THR A 10 3.28 4.81 -15.71
N ARG A 11 1.96 4.86 -15.73
CA ARG A 11 1.15 5.33 -14.62
C ARG A 11 0.97 4.22 -13.60
N VAL A 12 1.34 4.48 -12.34
CA VAL A 12 1.26 3.51 -11.26
C VAL A 12 0.27 3.99 -10.21
N LEU A 13 -0.80 3.23 -10.02
CA LEU A 13 -1.72 3.38 -8.90
C LEU A 13 -1.24 2.46 -7.77
N ALA A 14 -0.46 3.00 -6.84
CA ALA A 14 0.01 2.27 -5.67
C ALA A 14 -1.04 2.37 -4.55
N ILE A 15 -1.70 1.26 -4.23
CA ILE A 15 -2.86 1.22 -3.36
C ILE A 15 -2.53 0.43 -2.10
N ARG A 16 -2.72 1.05 -0.93
CA ARG A 16 -2.63 0.33 0.33
C ARG A 16 -3.89 -0.50 0.55
N HIS A 17 -3.74 -1.72 1.06
CA HIS A 17 -4.86 -2.59 1.43
C HIS A 17 -5.86 -1.90 2.38
N GLY A 18 -7.11 -2.36 2.37
CA GLY A 18 -8.16 -1.96 3.30
C GLY A 18 -7.84 -2.30 4.76
N GLU A 19 -8.66 -1.84 5.69
CA GLU A 19 -8.47 -2.03 7.13
C GLU A 19 -8.59 -3.52 7.53
N THR A 20 -7.75 -3.94 8.48
CA THR A 20 -7.81 -5.24 9.15
C THR A 20 -8.12 -5.04 10.62
N ALA A 21 -8.54 -6.08 11.36
CA ALA A 21 -8.69 -6.02 12.81
C ALA A 21 -7.38 -5.56 13.50
N TRP A 22 -6.24 -5.99 12.99
CA TRP A 22 -4.93 -5.63 13.54
C TRP A 22 -4.48 -4.20 13.23
N ASN A 23 -5.06 -3.54 12.24
CA ASN A 23 -4.87 -2.09 12.08
C ASN A 23 -5.58 -1.34 13.21
N VAL A 24 -6.77 -1.78 13.61
CA VAL A 24 -7.53 -1.21 14.74
C VAL A 24 -6.78 -1.43 16.05
N ASP A 25 -6.29 -2.64 16.27
CA ASP A 25 -5.55 -3.03 17.48
C ASP A 25 -4.10 -2.52 17.51
N THR A 26 -3.64 -1.84 16.46
CA THR A 26 -2.27 -1.34 16.30
C THR A 26 -1.18 -2.43 16.42
N ARG A 27 -1.51 -3.67 16.02
CA ARG A 27 -0.57 -4.80 16.02
C ARG A 27 0.22 -4.85 14.72
N ILE A 28 1.50 -5.19 14.84
CA ILE A 28 2.39 -5.39 13.70
C ILE A 28 1.98 -6.66 12.96
N GLN A 29 1.62 -6.53 11.69
CA GLN A 29 1.15 -7.65 10.88
C GLN A 29 2.30 -8.38 10.16
N GLY A 30 3.21 -7.62 9.56
CA GLY A 30 4.31 -8.19 8.78
C GLY A 30 3.81 -9.20 7.74
N HIS A 31 4.33 -10.43 7.81
CA HIS A 31 3.95 -11.53 6.95
C HIS A 31 2.82 -12.40 7.51
N LEU A 32 2.31 -12.13 8.71
CA LEU A 32 1.10 -12.80 9.21
C LEU A 32 -0.09 -12.45 8.32
N ASP A 33 -0.86 -13.46 7.96
CA ASP A 33 -1.89 -13.36 6.94
C ASP A 33 -3.26 -13.05 7.54
N ILE A 34 -3.46 -11.79 7.91
CA ILE A 34 -4.69 -11.26 8.50
C ILE A 34 -5.59 -10.72 7.38
N PRO A 35 -6.87 -11.16 7.29
CA PRO A 35 -7.81 -10.68 6.26
C PRO A 35 -8.32 -9.26 6.56
N LEU A 36 -8.99 -8.66 5.58
CA LEU A 36 -9.76 -7.44 5.78
C LEU A 36 -10.87 -7.65 6.80
N ASN A 37 -11.17 -6.63 7.61
CA ASN A 37 -12.41 -6.56 8.39
C ASN A 37 -13.55 -5.99 7.51
N ASP A 38 -14.77 -5.90 8.06
CA ASP A 38 -15.93 -5.42 7.31
C ASP A 38 -15.72 -4.01 6.74
N LYS A 39 -15.07 -3.13 7.50
CA LYS A 39 -14.71 -1.79 7.04
C LYS A 39 -13.68 -1.85 5.91
N GLY A 40 -12.69 -2.74 6.01
CA GLY A 40 -11.70 -2.96 4.95
C GLY A 40 -12.32 -3.49 3.66
N LEU A 41 -13.30 -4.39 3.74
CA LEU A 41 -14.07 -4.87 2.58
C LEU A 41 -14.88 -3.73 1.94
N TRP A 42 -15.54 -2.90 2.73
CA TRP A 42 -16.21 -1.69 2.24
C TRP A 42 -15.19 -0.73 1.59
N GLN A 43 -14.06 -0.45 2.22
CA GLN A 43 -13.01 0.38 1.66
C GLN A 43 -12.50 -0.16 0.31
N ALA A 44 -12.30 -1.46 0.20
CA ALA A 44 -11.89 -2.11 -1.05
C ALA A 44 -12.91 -1.90 -2.17
N SER A 45 -14.22 -1.98 -1.86
CA SER A 45 -15.27 -1.69 -2.84
C SER A 45 -15.27 -0.22 -3.31
N ARG A 46 -14.97 0.72 -2.38
CA ARG A 46 -14.87 2.15 -2.70
C ARG A 46 -13.66 2.45 -3.58
N VAL A 47 -12.50 1.84 -3.26
CA VAL A 47 -11.31 1.92 -4.12
C VAL A 47 -11.62 1.41 -5.51
N ALA A 48 -12.25 0.23 -5.62
CA ALA A 48 -12.59 -0.37 -6.91
C ALA A 48 -13.45 0.55 -7.77
N ALA A 49 -14.47 1.18 -7.18
CA ALA A 49 -15.32 2.15 -7.87
C ALA A 49 -14.53 3.40 -8.32
N ALA A 50 -13.61 3.88 -7.47
CA ALA A 50 -12.82 5.08 -7.77
C ALA A 50 -11.82 4.88 -8.91
N VAL A 51 -11.31 3.65 -9.11
CA VAL A 51 -10.30 3.37 -10.14
C VAL A 51 -10.85 2.66 -11.38
N ALA A 52 -12.15 2.36 -11.41
CA ALA A 52 -12.78 1.59 -12.49
C ALA A 52 -12.54 2.19 -13.89
N GLU A 53 -12.52 3.51 -13.99
CA GLU A 53 -12.38 4.28 -15.25
C GLU A 53 -10.91 4.74 -15.52
N GLU A 54 -9.95 4.35 -14.68
CA GLU A 54 -8.55 4.79 -14.81
C GLU A 54 -7.77 4.08 -15.94
N GLY A 55 -8.41 3.19 -16.69
CA GLY A 55 -7.79 2.47 -17.80
C GLY A 55 -6.70 1.50 -17.37
N ILE A 56 -6.89 0.81 -16.25
CA ILE A 56 -5.94 -0.16 -15.72
C ILE A 56 -5.80 -1.33 -16.68
N THR A 57 -4.57 -1.64 -17.11
CA THR A 57 -4.23 -2.75 -18.01
C THR A 57 -3.64 -3.95 -17.29
N ALA A 58 -3.05 -3.76 -16.08
CA ALA A 58 -2.50 -4.82 -15.26
C ALA A 58 -2.71 -4.54 -13.77
N ILE A 59 -2.99 -5.61 -13.01
CA ILE A 59 -3.14 -5.56 -11.55
C ILE A 59 -2.11 -6.50 -10.92
N TYR A 60 -1.23 -5.93 -10.11
CA TYR A 60 -0.27 -6.65 -9.30
C TYR A 60 -0.64 -6.54 -7.83
N SER A 61 -0.56 -7.62 -7.09
CA SER A 61 -0.89 -7.64 -5.67
C SER A 61 0.13 -8.41 -4.85
N SER A 62 0.41 -7.94 -3.65
CA SER A 62 0.93 -8.82 -2.61
C SER A 62 -0.01 -10.03 -2.48
N ASP A 63 0.56 -11.19 -2.24
CA ASP A 63 -0.19 -12.43 -2.02
C ASP A 63 -0.81 -12.53 -0.62
N LEU A 64 -0.49 -11.60 0.30
CA LEU A 64 -1.12 -11.54 1.61
C LEU A 64 -2.60 -11.17 1.49
N MET A 65 -3.46 -11.90 2.19
CA MET A 65 -4.92 -11.90 2.02
C MET A 65 -5.53 -10.49 2.03
N ARG A 66 -5.12 -9.62 2.94
CA ARG A 66 -5.61 -8.23 3.02
C ARG A 66 -5.38 -7.41 1.75
N ALA A 67 -4.21 -7.58 1.11
CA ALA A 67 -3.91 -6.92 -0.15
C ALA A 67 -4.63 -7.60 -1.31
N TYR A 68 -4.63 -8.92 -1.33
CA TYR A 68 -5.29 -9.71 -2.36
C TYR A 68 -6.80 -9.46 -2.41
N GLN A 69 -7.49 -9.43 -1.25
CA GLN A 69 -8.93 -9.09 -1.17
C GLN A 69 -9.23 -7.68 -1.68
N THR A 70 -8.32 -6.73 -1.42
CA THR A 70 -8.45 -5.38 -1.99
C THR A 70 -8.29 -5.40 -3.51
N ALA A 71 -7.32 -6.16 -4.03
CA ALA A 71 -7.12 -6.35 -5.46
C ALA A 71 -8.29 -7.07 -6.14
N GLU A 72 -8.91 -8.06 -5.48
CA GLU A 72 -10.09 -8.75 -6.00
C GLU A 72 -11.26 -7.80 -6.27
N ALA A 73 -11.48 -6.82 -5.40
CA ALA A 73 -12.53 -5.82 -5.62
C ALA A 73 -12.24 -5.01 -6.90
N ILE A 74 -10.98 -4.58 -7.12
CA ILE A 74 -10.56 -3.85 -8.31
C ILE A 74 -10.66 -4.73 -9.55
N SER A 75 -10.19 -5.97 -9.48
CA SER A 75 -10.27 -6.94 -10.59
C SER A 75 -11.71 -7.19 -11.03
N ARG A 76 -12.65 -7.33 -10.09
CA ARG A 76 -14.08 -7.46 -10.42
C ARG A 76 -14.64 -6.24 -11.11
N ALA A 77 -14.22 -5.03 -10.74
CA ALA A 77 -14.71 -3.79 -11.32
C ALA A 77 -14.12 -3.51 -12.71
N THR A 78 -12.87 -3.87 -12.95
CA THR A 78 -12.15 -3.58 -14.19
C THR A 78 -12.12 -4.74 -15.20
N GLY A 79 -12.37 -5.97 -14.74
CA GLY A 79 -12.21 -7.19 -15.55
C GLY A 79 -10.74 -7.61 -15.74
N VAL A 80 -9.76 -6.89 -15.16
CA VAL A 80 -8.33 -7.19 -15.29
C VAL A 80 -7.92 -8.27 -14.29
N PRO A 81 -7.25 -9.35 -14.71
CA PRO A 81 -6.80 -10.41 -13.79
C PRO A 81 -5.69 -9.94 -12.85
N ILE A 82 -5.63 -10.57 -11.66
CA ILE A 82 -4.61 -10.28 -10.66
C ILE A 82 -3.38 -11.16 -10.90
N VAL A 83 -2.21 -10.54 -10.87
CA VAL A 83 -0.92 -11.23 -10.80
C VAL A 83 -0.34 -11.03 -9.39
N SER A 84 -0.20 -12.11 -8.63
CA SER A 84 0.43 -12.05 -7.30
C SER A 84 1.94 -11.99 -7.39
N ASP A 85 2.55 -11.13 -6.57
CA ASP A 85 3.99 -11.01 -6.45
C ASP A 85 4.40 -10.89 -4.97
N THR A 86 5.16 -11.87 -4.48
CA THR A 86 5.64 -11.89 -3.09
C THR A 86 6.60 -10.74 -2.77
N GLY A 87 7.22 -10.14 -3.78
CA GLY A 87 8.04 -8.95 -3.63
C GLY A 87 7.24 -7.71 -3.23
N LEU A 88 5.92 -7.73 -3.36
CA LEU A 88 5.01 -6.68 -2.87
C LEU A 88 4.53 -6.91 -1.43
N ARG A 89 4.99 -7.96 -0.72
CA ARG A 89 4.68 -8.17 0.69
C ARG A 89 5.15 -7.01 1.57
N GLU A 90 4.48 -6.85 2.71
CA GLU A 90 4.91 -5.95 3.78
C GLU A 90 6.33 -6.33 4.27
N ARG A 91 6.96 -5.46 5.03
CA ARG A 91 8.20 -5.75 5.72
C ARG A 91 8.02 -6.95 6.65
N GLY A 92 8.92 -7.91 6.58
CA GLY A 92 9.01 -8.97 7.56
C GLY A 92 9.51 -8.40 8.88
N PHE A 93 8.72 -8.52 9.93
CA PHE A 93 9.08 -8.02 11.26
C PHE A 93 9.55 -9.13 12.21
N GLY A 94 9.61 -10.38 11.73
CA GLY A 94 10.09 -11.51 12.51
C GLY A 94 9.29 -11.69 13.80
N GLU A 95 9.99 -11.79 14.95
CA GLU A 95 9.34 -11.98 16.26
C GLU A 95 8.51 -10.78 16.76
N PHE A 96 8.56 -9.64 16.08
CA PHE A 96 7.70 -8.50 16.42
C PHE A 96 6.27 -8.64 15.87
N GLU A 97 6.05 -9.57 14.96
CA GLU A 97 4.74 -9.81 14.38
C GLU A 97 3.74 -10.28 15.43
N GLY A 98 2.55 -9.70 15.44
CA GLY A 98 1.51 -9.95 16.42
C GLY A 98 1.54 -9.07 17.66
N PHE A 99 2.64 -8.36 17.92
CA PHE A 99 2.75 -7.44 19.05
C PHE A 99 2.43 -5.99 18.66
N THR A 100 1.96 -5.22 19.64
CA THR A 100 1.92 -3.76 19.53
C THR A 100 3.31 -3.15 19.76
N TYR A 101 3.50 -1.89 19.33
CA TYR A 101 4.76 -1.21 19.62
C TYR A 101 5.08 -1.12 21.12
N GLN A 102 4.06 -0.96 21.97
CA GLN A 102 4.23 -0.91 23.41
C GLN A 102 4.74 -2.26 23.95
N GLU A 103 4.10 -3.38 23.57
CA GLU A 103 4.52 -4.72 23.96
C GLU A 103 5.96 -5.03 23.49
N ILE A 104 6.35 -4.55 22.31
CA ILE A 104 7.72 -4.69 21.78
C ILE A 104 8.72 -3.85 22.63
N ALA A 105 8.36 -2.62 22.98
CA ALA A 105 9.21 -1.75 23.78
C ALA A 105 9.43 -2.30 25.20
N GLU A 106 8.41 -2.95 25.76
CA GLU A 106 8.51 -3.62 27.09
C GLU A 106 9.39 -4.86 27.03
N ARG A 107 9.30 -5.66 25.96
CA ARG A 107 10.03 -6.93 25.83
C ARG A 107 11.46 -6.77 25.32
N TRP A 108 11.66 -5.84 24.38
CA TRP A 108 12.93 -5.63 23.66
C TRP A 108 13.26 -4.13 23.54
N PRO A 109 13.51 -3.43 24.63
CA PRO A 109 13.63 -1.98 24.65
C PRO A 109 14.76 -1.42 23.75
N GLU A 110 15.89 -2.11 23.66
CA GLU A 110 17.01 -1.68 22.81
C GLU A 110 16.66 -1.79 21.32
N GLU A 111 15.98 -2.87 20.92
CA GLU A 111 15.56 -3.06 19.54
C GLU A 111 14.42 -2.11 19.16
N ALA A 112 13.48 -1.87 20.08
CA ALA A 112 12.42 -0.88 19.90
C ALA A 112 12.97 0.53 19.69
N GLU A 113 14.03 0.88 20.41
CA GLU A 113 14.70 2.17 20.24
C GLU A 113 15.41 2.30 18.88
N ARG A 114 16.10 1.24 18.41
CA ARG A 114 16.69 1.21 17.07
C ARG A 114 15.62 1.33 15.98
N TRP A 115 14.49 0.63 16.15
CA TRP A 115 13.36 0.74 15.25
C TRP A 115 12.77 2.17 15.24
N ARG A 116 12.56 2.75 16.42
CA ARG A 116 12.06 4.12 16.59
C ARG A 116 12.97 5.15 15.91
N LYS A 117 14.28 4.96 16.00
CA LYS A 117 15.29 5.80 15.34
C LYS A 117 15.39 5.58 13.83
N ARG A 118 14.64 4.62 13.30
CA ARG A 118 14.69 4.24 11.88
C ARG A 118 16.10 3.84 11.42
N ASP A 119 16.85 3.13 12.27
CA ASP A 119 18.15 2.58 11.89
C ASP A 119 18.00 1.71 10.64
N PRO A 120 18.59 2.09 9.47
CA PRO A 120 18.34 1.38 8.20
C PRO A 120 18.87 -0.05 8.20
N GLU A 121 19.87 -0.33 9.01
CA GLU A 121 20.51 -1.65 9.10
C GLU A 121 19.90 -2.53 10.19
N PHE A 122 18.96 -2.00 10.98
CA PHE A 122 18.29 -2.78 12.01
C PHE A 122 17.28 -3.74 11.37
N ALA A 123 17.50 -5.05 11.60
CA ALA A 123 16.54 -6.11 11.32
C ALA A 123 15.94 -6.62 12.62
N PRO A 124 14.59 -6.67 12.78
CA PRO A 124 13.97 -7.31 13.91
C PRO A 124 14.40 -8.79 14.02
N ARG A 125 14.52 -9.30 15.24
CA ARG A 125 14.89 -10.70 15.52
C ARG A 125 13.97 -11.69 14.82
N GLY A 126 14.39 -12.93 14.65
CA GLY A 126 13.57 -13.99 14.06
C GLY A 126 13.33 -13.80 12.54
N ALA A 127 14.37 -13.48 11.79
CA ALA A 127 14.36 -13.31 10.33
C ALA A 127 13.55 -12.10 9.82
N GLY A 128 13.47 -11.01 10.60
CA GLY A 128 12.95 -9.72 10.13
C GLY A 128 13.85 -9.08 9.06
N GLU A 129 13.27 -8.24 8.22
CA GLU A 129 14.03 -7.46 7.23
C GLU A 129 14.53 -6.15 7.85
N SER A 130 15.76 -5.71 7.50
CA SER A 130 16.17 -4.33 7.76
C SER A 130 15.39 -3.35 6.86
N ILE A 131 15.35 -2.06 7.21
CA ILE A 131 14.71 -1.04 6.37
C ILE A 131 15.36 -1.01 4.99
N ARG A 132 16.69 -1.16 4.91
CA ARG A 132 17.45 -1.16 3.65
C ARG A 132 17.06 -2.35 2.77
N VAL A 133 17.13 -3.58 3.28
CA VAL A 133 16.77 -4.79 2.53
C VAL A 133 15.33 -4.71 2.03
N PHE A 134 14.42 -4.26 2.89
CA PHE A 134 13.01 -4.07 2.53
C PHE A 134 12.83 -3.02 1.42
N TYR A 135 13.48 -1.86 1.57
CA TYR A 135 13.42 -0.78 0.57
C TYR A 135 13.94 -1.24 -0.78
N ASP A 136 15.10 -1.89 -0.81
CA ASP A 136 15.72 -2.36 -2.05
C ASP A 136 14.80 -3.37 -2.76
N ARG A 137 14.18 -4.29 -2.01
CA ARG A 137 13.19 -5.24 -2.55
C ARG A 137 11.98 -4.51 -3.13
N CYS A 138 11.38 -3.59 -2.39
CA CYS A 138 10.18 -2.87 -2.82
C CYS A 138 10.44 -2.06 -4.10
N VAL A 139 11.54 -1.30 -4.13
CA VAL A 139 11.87 -0.46 -5.29
C VAL A 139 12.22 -1.31 -6.50
N ALA A 140 13.01 -2.37 -6.33
CA ALA A 140 13.35 -3.27 -7.42
C ALA A 140 12.12 -3.93 -8.04
N VAL A 141 11.21 -4.44 -7.22
CA VAL A 141 9.97 -5.07 -7.70
C VAL A 141 9.07 -4.05 -8.39
N ALA A 142 8.82 -2.89 -7.78
CA ALA A 142 7.96 -1.87 -8.37
C ALA A 142 8.53 -1.36 -9.71
N THR A 143 9.84 -1.14 -9.78
CA THR A 143 10.54 -0.77 -11.02
C THR A 143 10.36 -1.82 -12.10
N ARG A 144 10.59 -3.10 -11.78
CA ARG A 144 10.45 -4.21 -12.73
C ARG A 144 9.03 -4.30 -13.28
N LEU A 145 8.02 -4.21 -12.39
CA LEU A 145 6.62 -4.27 -12.79
C LEU A 145 6.24 -3.07 -13.66
N ALA A 146 6.62 -1.86 -13.25
CA ALA A 146 6.30 -0.66 -14.02
C ALA A 146 7.01 -0.61 -15.38
N ALA A 147 8.27 -1.01 -15.45
CA ALA A 147 9.04 -1.02 -16.70
C ALA A 147 8.49 -1.97 -17.77
N ALA A 148 7.64 -2.94 -17.40
CA ALA A 148 6.97 -3.85 -18.33
C ALA A 148 5.75 -3.22 -19.03
N HIS A 149 5.32 -2.00 -18.65
CA HIS A 149 4.08 -1.36 -19.09
C HIS A 149 4.26 0.11 -19.54
N PRO A 150 5.20 0.40 -20.46
CA PRO A 150 5.42 1.78 -20.92
C PRO A 150 4.15 2.32 -21.59
N GLY A 151 3.73 3.54 -21.19
CA GLY A 151 2.51 4.20 -21.67
C GLY A 151 1.20 3.71 -21.07
N GLU A 152 1.23 2.66 -20.25
CA GLU A 152 0.04 2.04 -19.65
C GLU A 152 -0.22 2.53 -18.22
N THR A 153 -1.41 2.17 -17.69
CA THR A 153 -1.77 2.36 -16.29
C THR A 153 -1.82 1.01 -15.59
N ILE A 154 -1.06 0.84 -14.52
CA ILE A 154 -1.07 -0.38 -13.71
C ILE A 154 -1.48 -0.09 -12.26
N ALA A 155 -2.11 -1.06 -11.61
CA ALA A 155 -2.40 -1.01 -10.18
C ALA A 155 -1.45 -1.95 -9.41
N MET A 156 -0.84 -1.45 -8.33
CA MET A 156 -0.04 -2.23 -7.39
C MET A 156 -0.69 -2.18 -6.01
N ILE A 157 -1.27 -3.29 -5.56
CA ILE A 157 -1.96 -3.39 -4.27
C ILE A 157 -1.00 -4.00 -3.24
N SER A 158 -0.72 -3.24 -2.18
CA SER A 158 0.32 -3.61 -1.24
C SER A 158 0.06 -3.01 0.16
N HIS A 159 1.10 -2.66 0.90
CA HIS A 159 1.09 -2.39 2.33
C HIS A 159 1.69 -1.02 2.67
N GLY A 160 1.47 -0.57 3.91
CA GLY A 160 1.95 0.73 4.38
C GLY A 160 3.45 0.92 4.27
N GLY A 161 4.24 -0.11 4.58
CA GLY A 161 5.69 -0.04 4.44
C GLY A 161 6.14 0.07 2.99
N VAL A 162 5.49 -0.66 2.06
CA VAL A 162 5.80 -0.55 0.62
C VAL A 162 5.47 0.84 0.09
N MET A 163 4.32 1.42 0.52
CA MET A 163 3.99 2.82 0.19
C MET A 163 5.08 3.78 0.71
N ASP A 164 5.56 3.61 1.97
CA ASP A 164 6.68 4.41 2.52
C ASP A 164 7.94 4.33 1.64
N CYS A 165 8.28 3.12 1.16
CA CYS A 165 9.42 2.92 0.26
C CYS A 165 9.23 3.63 -1.09
N LEU A 166 8.06 3.52 -1.70
CA LEU A 166 7.76 4.18 -2.98
C LEU A 166 7.75 5.71 -2.86
N TYR A 167 7.19 6.24 -1.76
CA TYR A 167 7.25 7.68 -1.49
C TYR A 167 8.70 8.17 -1.40
N ARG A 168 9.55 7.46 -0.65
CA ARG A 168 10.97 7.82 -0.49
C ARG A 168 11.71 7.74 -1.82
N ALA A 169 11.48 6.70 -2.60
CA ALA A 169 12.08 6.56 -3.92
C ALA A 169 11.72 7.72 -4.85
N ALA A 170 10.42 8.07 -4.92
CA ALA A 170 9.93 9.16 -5.76
C ALA A 170 10.37 10.55 -5.29
N SER A 171 10.50 10.74 -3.97
CA SER A 171 10.90 12.02 -3.35
C SER A 171 12.40 12.11 -3.04
N ARG A 172 13.18 11.05 -3.34
CA ARG A 172 14.63 10.95 -3.08
C ARG A 172 15.02 11.22 -1.63
N LEU A 173 14.21 10.69 -0.68
CA LEU A 173 14.41 10.89 0.74
C LEU A 173 15.26 9.78 1.36
N ASP A 174 16.11 10.17 2.32
CA ASP A 174 16.90 9.22 3.11
C ASP A 174 16.02 8.26 3.92
N LEU A 175 16.47 7.01 4.09
CA LEU A 175 15.73 5.97 4.81
C LEU A 175 15.58 6.28 6.30
N ALA A 176 16.56 6.97 6.90
CA ALA A 176 16.53 7.39 8.30
C ALA A 176 15.66 8.63 8.53
N ALA A 177 15.31 9.40 7.46
CA ALA A 177 14.50 10.60 7.61
C ALA A 177 13.12 10.25 8.23
N PRO A 178 12.64 11.03 9.21
CA PRO A 178 11.34 10.80 9.82
C PRO A 178 10.22 10.92 8.76
N ARG A 179 9.14 10.14 8.96
CA ARG A 179 7.98 10.19 8.07
C ARG A 179 7.10 11.38 8.43
N SER A 180 6.76 12.19 7.43
CA SER A 180 5.84 13.33 7.54
C SER A 180 4.60 13.22 6.65
N TRP A 181 4.42 12.09 5.96
CA TRP A 181 3.28 11.83 5.07
C TRP A 181 2.35 10.77 5.62
N LEU A 182 1.09 10.81 5.18
CA LEU A 182 0.06 9.86 5.58
C LEU A 182 0.21 8.54 4.82
N LEU A 183 -0.22 7.46 5.46
CA LEU A 183 -0.30 6.11 4.91
C LEU A 183 -1.65 5.48 5.32
N GLY A 184 -2.77 6.09 4.91
CA GLY A 184 -4.11 5.61 5.24
C GLY A 184 -4.44 4.26 4.58
N ASN A 185 -5.22 3.40 5.24
CA ASN A 185 -5.76 2.20 4.60
C ASN A 185 -6.62 2.60 3.39
N ALA A 186 -6.56 1.79 2.33
CA ALA A 186 -7.26 2.02 1.07
C ALA A 186 -6.92 3.36 0.38
N SER A 187 -5.80 4.02 0.75
CA SER A 187 -5.34 5.21 0.04
C SER A 187 -4.84 4.87 -1.36
N ILE A 188 -5.14 5.75 -2.32
CA ILE A 188 -4.65 5.68 -3.69
C ILE A 188 -3.49 6.66 -3.84
N ASN A 189 -2.34 6.16 -4.26
CA ASN A 189 -1.13 6.95 -4.46
C ASN A 189 -0.73 6.86 -5.93
N ARG A 190 -0.55 8.01 -6.58
CA ARG A 190 -0.29 8.10 -8.02
C ARG A 190 1.15 8.45 -8.27
N LEU A 191 1.83 7.61 -9.04
CA LEU A 191 3.22 7.78 -9.45
C LEU A 191 3.33 7.63 -10.97
N LEU A 192 4.35 8.25 -11.52
CA LEU A 192 4.86 7.94 -12.87
C LEU A 192 6.19 7.22 -12.75
N HIS A 193 6.38 6.22 -13.57
CA HIS A 193 7.67 5.53 -13.70
C HIS A 193 8.24 5.78 -15.11
N THR A 194 9.53 6.12 -15.14
CA THR A 194 10.35 6.26 -16.36
C THR A 194 11.70 5.57 -16.13
N PRO A 195 12.56 5.43 -17.12
CA PRO A 195 13.94 4.94 -16.90
C PRO A 195 14.74 5.74 -15.84
N GLY A 196 14.34 7.01 -15.58
CA GLY A 196 14.92 7.85 -14.52
C GLY A 196 14.37 7.56 -13.10
N GLY A 197 13.42 6.62 -12.95
CA GLY A 197 12.81 6.22 -11.69
C GLY A 197 11.38 6.72 -11.51
N PHE A 198 10.92 6.73 -10.25
CA PHE A 198 9.58 7.17 -9.89
C PHE A 198 9.48 8.68 -9.67
N THR A 199 8.34 9.25 -10.06
CA THR A 199 7.94 10.64 -9.79
C THR A 199 6.58 10.63 -9.10
N LEU A 200 6.43 11.42 -8.04
CA LEU A 200 5.20 11.55 -7.27
C LEU A 200 4.23 12.49 -8.00
N ILE A 201 2.99 12.04 -8.22
CA ILE A 201 1.91 12.84 -8.85
C ILE A 201 0.84 13.19 -7.83
N GLY A 202 0.43 12.23 -6.99
CA GLY A 202 -0.55 12.42 -5.93
C GLY A 202 -0.34 11.40 -4.82
N TRP A 203 -0.66 11.80 -3.58
CA TRP A 203 -0.39 10.95 -2.43
C TRP A 203 -1.53 10.95 -1.43
N SER A 204 -1.81 9.76 -0.87
CA SER A 204 -2.78 9.54 0.20
C SER A 204 -4.18 10.05 -0.14
N ASP A 205 -4.60 9.87 -1.39
CA ASP A 205 -5.97 10.19 -1.81
C ASP A 205 -6.95 9.18 -1.17
N THR A 206 -7.83 9.68 -0.34
CA THR A 206 -8.88 8.92 0.36
C THR A 206 -10.27 9.52 0.11
N SER A 207 -10.41 10.43 -0.85
CA SER A 207 -11.67 11.14 -1.17
C SER A 207 -12.85 10.19 -1.46
N HIS A 208 -12.54 9.02 -2.05
CA HIS A 208 -13.52 7.97 -2.31
C HIS A 208 -14.11 7.34 -1.03
N LEU A 209 -13.51 7.57 0.14
CA LEU A 209 -14.00 7.06 1.43
C LEU A 209 -14.93 8.05 2.14
N GLU A 210 -15.05 9.30 1.67
CA GLU A 210 -15.81 10.36 2.36
C GLU A 210 -17.33 10.26 2.15
N GLY A 211 -17.81 9.49 1.16
CA GLY A 211 -19.22 9.44 0.77
C GLY A 211 -20.15 8.53 1.61
N GLY A 212 -19.64 7.81 2.62
CA GLY A 212 -20.43 6.85 3.39
C GLY A 212 -21.19 7.42 4.59
N ALA A 213 -20.95 8.69 4.97
CA ALA A 213 -21.57 9.30 6.15
C ALA A 213 -22.74 10.24 5.84
N LEU A 214 -23.03 10.53 4.57
CA LEU A 214 -24.06 11.50 4.19
C LEU A 214 -25.43 10.89 3.85
N ASP A 215 -25.55 9.58 3.67
CA ASP A 215 -26.81 8.94 3.29
C ASP A 215 -27.76 8.65 4.47
N GLU A 216 -27.28 8.68 5.71
CA GLU A 216 -28.16 8.43 6.87
C GLU A 216 -28.90 9.67 7.39
N SER A 217 -28.62 10.87 6.89
CA SER A 217 -29.22 12.11 7.41
C SER A 217 -30.40 12.66 6.59
N ASN A 218 -30.74 12.11 5.43
CA ASN A 218 -31.76 12.66 4.54
C ASN A 218 -33.16 11.99 4.61
N ASP A 219 -33.38 10.95 5.42
CA ASP A 219 -34.66 10.26 5.49
C ASP A 219 -35.56 10.73 6.62
N ARG A 220 -35.33 11.90 7.24
CA ARG A 220 -36.17 12.44 8.30
C ARG A 220 -36.64 13.89 8.08
N VAL A 221 -37.11 14.20 6.87
CA VAL A 221 -37.98 15.40 6.70
C VAL A 221 -39.05 15.07 5.66
N GLY A 222 -40.20 14.63 6.11
CA GLY A 222 -41.36 14.50 5.21
C GLY A 222 -42.51 13.65 5.74
N SER A 223 -43.02 13.92 6.94
CA SER A 223 -44.45 13.68 7.22
C SER A 223 -44.90 14.41 8.48
N ALA A 224 -45.33 15.63 8.32
CA ALA A 224 -46.26 16.26 9.26
C ALA A 224 -47.04 17.36 8.52
N ALA A 225 -48.19 17.00 7.99
CA ALA A 225 -49.37 17.88 7.85
C ALA A 225 -50.59 17.02 7.46
#